data_c92c650363077f75da0e689f480bdbc4
#
_entry.id   c92c650363077f75da0e689f480bdbc4
#
_cell.length_a   1.000
_cell.length_b   1.000
_cell.length_c   1.000
_cell.angle_alpha   90.00
_cell.angle_beta   90.00
_cell.angle_gamma   90.00
#
_symmetry.space_group_name_H-M   'P 1'
#
loop_
_entity.id
_entity.type
_entity.pdbx_description
1 polymer ?
#
loop_
_entity_poly.entity_id
_entity_poly.type
_entity_poly.pdbx_seq_one_letter_code
_entity_poly.pdbx_strand_id
1 'polypeptide(L)'
;MLCLFKKGNRNLDRKTKKRGVKVSKTGISNKKVAVVAACDRSGNKDFKVATRGYISKKDLDNVFKGKHDKADVLCSDSQRSYAAFAKENIITHKKFNASKGERTVDKVYHVQNVNNMDMRLRKFMDSFNGVATKYLQNYLNWLLVLEKINNSTCK
;
A
#
# COMPACT_ATOMS: atom_id res chain seq x y z
N MET A 1 -4.16 -1.80 -2.73
CA MET A 1 -3.07 -1.57 -3.70
C MET A 1 -1.72 -1.73 -3.04
N LEU A 2 -0.73 -2.24 -3.76
CA LEU A 2 0.60 -2.54 -3.24
C LEU A 2 1.62 -1.48 -3.64
N CYS A 3 2.19 -0.77 -2.66
CA CYS A 3 3.35 0.09 -2.84
C CYS A 3 4.63 -0.65 -2.47
N LEU A 4 5.66 -0.53 -3.31
CA LEU A 4 6.96 -1.17 -3.08
C LEU A 4 8.07 -0.13 -2.91
N PHE A 5 8.70 -0.13 -1.75
CA PHE A 5 9.83 0.73 -1.43
C PHE A 5 11.14 -0.05 -1.35
N LYS A 6 12.24 0.59 -1.73
CA LYS A 6 13.57 0.00 -1.58
C LYS A 6 13.90 -0.18 -0.10
N LYS A 7 14.38 -1.36 0.27
CA LYS A 7 14.85 -1.62 1.62
C LYS A 7 16.02 -0.71 1.98
N GLY A 8 15.83 0.15 2.97
CA GLY A 8 16.92 0.88 3.63
C GLY A 8 17.56 -0.01 4.70
N ASN A 9 18.89 -0.03 4.77
CA ASN A 9 19.63 -0.70 5.83
C ASN A 9 20.86 0.11 6.22
N ARG A 10 21.02 0.41 7.50
CA ARG A 10 22.23 1.04 8.07
C ARG A 10 23.00 -0.01 8.87
N ASN A 11 23.67 -0.94 8.20
CA ASN A 11 24.75 -1.70 8.83
C ASN A 11 26.07 -1.00 8.52
N LEU A 12 26.83 -0.68 9.55
CA LEU A 12 28.12 0.03 9.47
C LEU A 12 29.20 -0.81 8.75
N ASP A 13 29.09 -2.14 8.79
CA ASP A 13 30.10 -3.07 8.25
C ASP A 13 29.99 -3.39 6.76
N ARG A 14 29.14 -2.68 6.01
CA ARG A 14 29.00 -2.89 4.56
C ARG A 14 29.40 -1.64 3.78
N LYS A 15 29.93 -1.85 2.55
CA LYS A 15 30.12 -0.76 1.59
C LYS A 15 28.84 0.06 1.42
N THR A 16 28.94 1.36 1.61
CA THR A 16 27.82 2.30 1.43
C THR A 16 27.29 2.21 0.00
N LYS A 17 26.00 2.01 -0.15
CA LYS A 17 25.34 2.06 -1.47
C LYS A 17 25.25 3.52 -1.91
N LYS A 18 25.66 3.82 -3.14
CA LYS A 18 25.41 5.13 -3.75
C LYS A 18 23.90 5.43 -3.71
N ARG A 19 23.53 6.64 -3.29
CA ARG A 19 22.14 7.12 -3.29
C ARG A 19 21.59 7.09 -4.73
N GLY A 20 20.30 6.80 -4.89
CA GLY A 20 19.65 6.80 -6.21
C GLY A 20 19.87 5.56 -7.07
N VAL A 21 20.67 4.58 -6.65
CA VAL A 21 20.84 3.33 -7.41
C VAL A 21 19.53 2.55 -7.42
N LYS A 22 18.97 2.36 -8.61
CA LYS A 22 17.77 1.54 -8.81
C LYS A 22 18.00 0.09 -8.35
N VAL A 23 16.98 -0.56 -7.86
CA VAL A 23 17.05 -1.99 -7.51
C VAL A 23 17.29 -2.79 -8.80
N SER A 24 18.24 -3.70 -8.79
CA SER A 24 18.66 -4.51 -9.96
C SER A 24 17.55 -5.40 -10.52
N LYS A 25 16.51 -5.70 -9.76
CA LYS A 25 15.34 -6.48 -10.21
C LYS A 25 14.12 -5.58 -10.36
N THR A 26 13.53 -5.55 -11.55
CA THR A 26 12.22 -4.97 -11.81
C THR A 26 11.11 -5.82 -11.17
N GLY A 27 9.96 -5.22 -10.89
CA GLY A 27 8.81 -5.93 -10.27
C GLY A 27 8.98 -6.16 -8.77
N ILE A 28 8.21 -7.13 -8.25
CA ILE A 28 8.18 -7.49 -6.83
C ILE A 28 9.42 -8.33 -6.50
N SER A 29 10.15 -7.97 -5.46
CA SER A 29 11.32 -8.73 -4.99
C SER A 29 11.53 -8.55 -3.49
N ASN A 30 12.18 -9.49 -2.82
CA ASN A 30 12.51 -9.41 -1.39
C ASN A 30 13.44 -8.24 -1.01
N LYS A 31 13.98 -7.52 -2.01
CA LYS A 31 14.73 -6.28 -1.80
C LYS A 31 13.84 -5.05 -1.63
N LYS A 32 12.54 -5.19 -1.86
CA LYS A 32 11.54 -4.13 -1.75
C LYS A 32 10.64 -4.39 -0.55
N VAL A 33 10.21 -3.32 0.09
CA VAL A 33 9.23 -3.36 1.18
C VAL A 33 7.85 -3.11 0.58
N ALA A 34 6.91 -3.96 0.94
CA ALA A 34 5.53 -3.86 0.53
C ALA A 34 4.74 -3.02 1.54
N VAL A 35 4.03 -2.02 1.05
CA VAL A 35 3.10 -1.20 1.82
C VAL A 35 1.70 -1.44 1.28
N VAL A 36 0.76 -1.74 2.16
CA VAL A 36 -0.66 -1.80 1.83
C VAL A 36 -1.25 -0.40 2.03
N ALA A 37 -1.90 0.11 1.01
CA ALA A 37 -2.71 1.32 1.08
C ALA A 37 -4.19 0.93 1.04
N ALA A 38 -4.98 1.47 1.95
CA ALA A 38 -6.41 1.27 2.01
C ALA A 38 -7.14 2.61 2.17
N CYS A 39 -8.31 2.72 1.56
CA CYS A 39 -9.24 3.81 1.82
C CYS A 39 -10.67 3.29 1.78
N ASP A 40 -11.53 3.88 2.59
CA ASP A 40 -12.97 3.64 2.55
C ASP A 40 -13.73 4.75 1.79
N ARG A 41 -15.04 4.58 1.67
CA ARG A 41 -15.91 5.57 1.03
C ARG A 41 -16.13 6.83 1.88
N SER A 42 -15.94 6.74 3.19
CA SER A 42 -16.03 7.86 4.12
C SER A 42 -14.81 8.76 4.09
N GLY A 43 -13.77 8.38 3.31
CA GLY A 43 -12.54 9.14 3.17
C GLY A 43 -11.46 8.79 4.19
N ASN A 44 -11.69 7.77 5.03
CA ASN A 44 -10.65 7.26 5.92
C ASN A 44 -9.57 6.58 5.09
N LYS A 45 -8.32 6.80 5.46
CA LYS A 45 -7.15 6.30 4.76
C LYS A 45 -6.22 5.61 5.74
N ASP A 46 -5.55 4.56 5.27
CA ASP A 46 -4.51 3.89 6.04
C ASP A 46 -3.36 3.44 5.14
N PHE A 47 -2.15 3.48 5.69
CA PHE A 47 -0.95 2.91 5.11
C PHE A 47 -0.27 2.01 6.13
N LYS A 48 -0.01 0.78 5.76
CA LYS A 48 0.67 -0.19 6.62
C LYS A 48 1.84 -0.83 5.90
N VAL A 49 3.00 -0.84 6.56
CA VAL A 49 4.11 -1.70 6.14
C VAL A 49 3.71 -3.14 6.39
N ALA A 50 3.58 -3.93 5.32
CA ALA A 50 3.13 -5.32 5.41
C ALA A 50 4.30 -6.29 5.54
N THR A 51 5.12 -6.41 4.49
CA THR A 51 6.18 -7.41 4.43
C THR A 51 7.29 -7.01 3.46
N ARG A 52 8.22 -7.90 3.18
CA ARG A 52 9.23 -7.75 2.13
C ARG A 52 8.89 -8.66 0.95
N GLY A 53 8.81 -8.08 -0.24
CA GLY A 53 8.48 -8.83 -1.44
C GLY A 53 6.98 -9.01 -1.64
N TYR A 54 6.57 -10.23 -1.91
CA TYR A 54 5.16 -10.56 -2.16
C TYR A 54 4.36 -10.53 -0.85
N ILE A 55 3.18 -9.93 -0.92
CA ILE A 55 2.20 -9.97 0.19
C ILE A 55 1.50 -11.33 0.17
N SER A 56 1.53 -12.00 1.31
CA SER A 56 0.75 -13.19 1.59
C SER A 56 -0.62 -12.82 2.18
N LYS A 57 -1.53 -13.79 2.25
CA LYS A 57 -2.79 -13.65 2.97
C LYS A 57 -2.56 -13.30 4.45
N LYS A 58 -1.63 -13.98 5.11
CA LYS A 58 -1.29 -13.74 6.52
C LYS A 58 -0.83 -12.30 6.78
N ASP A 59 -0.12 -11.69 5.84
CA ASP A 59 0.27 -10.28 5.95
C ASP A 59 -0.96 -9.36 5.88
N LEU A 60 -1.94 -9.69 5.04
CA LEU A 60 -3.20 -8.96 4.94
C LEU A 60 -4.04 -9.11 6.21
N ASP A 61 -4.12 -10.32 6.78
CA ASP A 61 -4.79 -10.56 8.07
C ASP A 61 -4.19 -9.67 9.17
N ASN A 62 -2.87 -9.54 9.23
CA ASN A 62 -2.20 -8.68 10.21
C ASN A 62 -2.47 -7.19 9.96
N VAL A 63 -2.53 -6.76 8.70
CA VAL A 63 -2.79 -5.35 8.33
C VAL A 63 -4.22 -4.94 8.65
N PHE A 64 -5.19 -5.82 8.34
CA PHE A 64 -6.62 -5.54 8.47
C PHE A 64 -7.26 -6.07 9.76
N LYS A 65 -6.46 -6.65 10.67
CA LYS A 65 -6.95 -7.17 11.94
C LYS A 65 -7.79 -6.12 12.70
N GLY A 66 -9.05 -6.45 12.95
CA GLY A 66 -9.99 -5.57 13.65
C GLY A 66 -10.43 -4.32 12.89
N LYS A 67 -10.23 -4.28 11.57
CA LYS A 67 -10.55 -3.12 10.71
C LYS A 67 -11.57 -3.43 9.61
N HIS A 68 -12.19 -4.58 9.64
CA HIS A 68 -13.20 -4.98 8.66
C HIS A 68 -14.34 -5.73 9.34
N ASP A 69 -15.52 -5.63 8.74
CA ASP A 69 -16.71 -6.38 9.08
C ASP A 69 -17.11 -7.33 7.94
N LYS A 70 -17.91 -8.36 8.25
CA LYS A 70 -18.40 -9.31 7.23
C LYS A 70 -19.26 -8.66 6.15
N ALA A 71 -19.89 -7.52 6.47
CA ALA A 71 -20.70 -6.75 5.53
C ALA A 71 -19.87 -5.89 4.56
N ASP A 72 -18.57 -5.78 4.77
CA ASP A 72 -17.70 -4.95 3.94
C ASP A 72 -17.50 -5.54 2.54
N VAL A 73 -17.24 -4.65 1.59
CA VAL A 73 -16.86 -4.99 0.22
C VAL A 73 -15.41 -4.62 -0.01
N LEU A 74 -14.57 -5.62 -0.22
CA LEU A 74 -13.16 -5.42 -0.56
C LEU A 74 -13.01 -5.17 -2.06
N CYS A 75 -12.50 -4.00 -2.43
CA CYS A 75 -12.12 -3.67 -3.80
C CYS A 75 -10.60 -3.73 -3.94
N SER A 76 -10.08 -4.60 -4.80
CA SER A 76 -8.63 -4.69 -5.02
C SER A 76 -8.26 -5.11 -6.44
N ASP A 77 -6.98 -5.05 -6.76
CA ASP A 77 -6.44 -5.65 -7.97
C ASP A 77 -6.59 -7.20 -7.95
N SER A 78 -6.23 -7.84 -9.05
CA SER A 78 -6.41 -9.29 -9.23
C SER A 78 -5.37 -10.14 -8.47
N GLN A 79 -4.62 -9.58 -7.53
CA GLN A 79 -3.61 -10.33 -6.78
C GLN A 79 -4.25 -11.43 -5.92
N ARG A 80 -3.71 -12.65 -6.01
CA ARG A 80 -4.28 -13.85 -5.37
C ARG A 80 -4.42 -13.75 -3.85
N SER A 81 -3.53 -13.05 -3.17
CA SER A 81 -3.57 -12.88 -1.71
C SER A 81 -4.83 -12.17 -1.22
N TYR A 82 -5.33 -11.16 -1.95
CA TYR A 82 -6.59 -10.49 -1.62
C TYR A 82 -7.80 -11.42 -1.78
N ALA A 83 -7.80 -12.26 -2.82
CA ALA A 83 -8.88 -13.23 -3.01
C ALA A 83 -8.92 -14.27 -1.88
N ALA A 84 -7.76 -14.78 -1.45
CA ALA A 84 -7.66 -15.71 -0.34
C ALA A 84 -8.07 -15.06 1.00
N PHE A 85 -7.66 -13.82 1.23
CA PHE A 85 -8.06 -13.04 2.41
C PHE A 85 -9.58 -12.83 2.47
N ALA A 86 -10.18 -12.37 1.38
CA ALA A 86 -11.64 -12.13 1.32
C ALA A 86 -12.46 -13.40 1.52
N LYS A 87 -12.04 -14.52 0.91
CA LYS A 87 -12.72 -15.81 1.06
C LYS A 87 -12.74 -16.28 2.51
N GLU A 88 -11.62 -16.19 3.22
CA GLU A 88 -11.52 -16.67 4.61
C GLU A 88 -12.28 -15.78 5.59
N ASN A 89 -12.27 -14.48 5.37
CA ASN A 89 -12.97 -13.51 6.22
C ASN A 89 -14.45 -13.32 5.81
N ILE A 90 -14.94 -14.08 4.81
CA ILE A 90 -16.33 -14.02 4.31
C ILE A 90 -16.71 -12.60 3.87
N ILE A 91 -15.76 -11.90 3.22
CA ILE A 91 -15.92 -10.54 2.70
C ILE A 91 -16.22 -10.60 1.20
N THR A 92 -17.19 -9.81 0.72
CA THR A 92 -17.44 -9.68 -0.72
C THR A 92 -16.24 -9.05 -1.42
N HIS A 93 -15.67 -9.74 -2.43
CA HIS A 93 -14.50 -9.27 -3.14
C HIS A 93 -14.82 -8.85 -4.57
N LYS A 94 -14.62 -7.56 -4.88
CA LYS A 94 -14.71 -6.99 -6.23
C LYS A 94 -13.30 -6.82 -6.79
N LYS A 95 -12.98 -7.60 -7.82
CA LYS A 95 -11.66 -7.63 -8.47
C LYS A 95 -11.63 -6.71 -9.67
N PHE A 96 -10.55 -5.97 -9.83
CA PHE A 96 -10.29 -5.13 -10.99
C PHE A 96 -9.13 -5.69 -11.79
N ASN A 97 -9.32 -5.86 -13.07
CA ASN A 97 -8.24 -6.27 -13.97
C ASN A 97 -7.73 -5.06 -14.77
N ALA A 98 -6.69 -4.42 -14.26
CA ALA A 98 -6.06 -3.26 -14.91
C ALA A 98 -5.55 -3.59 -16.32
N SER A 99 -5.12 -4.84 -16.59
CA SER A 99 -4.65 -5.27 -17.91
C SER A 99 -5.76 -5.31 -18.96
N LYS A 100 -7.01 -5.44 -18.52
CA LYS A 100 -8.20 -5.38 -19.40
C LYS A 100 -8.82 -3.98 -19.49
N GLY A 101 -8.17 -2.97 -18.90
CA GLY A 101 -8.70 -1.61 -18.88
C GLY A 101 -9.93 -1.42 -17.97
N GLU A 102 -10.24 -2.38 -17.12
CA GLU A 102 -11.35 -2.30 -16.17
C GLU A 102 -11.05 -1.24 -15.10
N ARG A 103 -11.77 -0.14 -15.13
CA ARG A 103 -11.64 0.96 -14.15
C ARG A 103 -12.73 0.93 -13.08
N THR A 104 -13.87 0.35 -13.40
CA THR A 104 -15.04 0.25 -12.51
C THR A 104 -15.66 -1.12 -12.62
N VAL A 105 -16.20 -1.63 -11.50
CA VAL A 105 -17.05 -2.83 -11.45
C VAL A 105 -18.42 -2.38 -10.95
N ASP A 106 -19.48 -2.90 -11.57
CA ASP A 106 -20.89 -2.58 -11.26
C ASP A 106 -21.18 -1.05 -11.28
N LYS A 107 -20.43 -0.26 -12.08
CA LYS A 107 -20.53 1.21 -12.22
C LYS A 107 -20.32 2.00 -10.92
N VAL A 108 -20.13 1.34 -9.79
CA VAL A 108 -20.07 1.93 -8.44
C VAL A 108 -18.71 1.71 -7.77
N TYR A 109 -18.09 0.56 -8.00
CA TYR A 109 -16.84 0.19 -7.36
C TYR A 109 -15.65 0.61 -8.22
N HIS A 110 -14.65 1.26 -7.63
CA HIS A 110 -13.41 1.66 -8.31
C HIS A 110 -12.24 1.72 -7.32
N VAL A 111 -11.02 1.57 -7.83
CA VAL A 111 -9.77 1.65 -7.05
C VAL A 111 -9.03 2.97 -7.24
N GLN A 112 -9.69 3.97 -7.83
CA GLN A 112 -9.07 5.24 -8.22
C GLN A 112 -8.55 6.04 -7.01
N ASN A 113 -9.28 6.01 -5.90
CA ASN A 113 -8.87 6.67 -4.67
C ASN A 113 -7.58 6.08 -4.11
N VAL A 114 -7.46 4.75 -4.10
CA VAL A 114 -6.24 4.06 -3.63
C VAL A 114 -5.07 4.32 -4.59
N ASN A 115 -5.31 4.37 -5.90
CA ASN A 115 -4.28 4.71 -6.88
C ASN A 115 -3.76 6.14 -6.68
N ASN A 116 -4.64 7.09 -6.39
CA ASN A 116 -4.26 8.46 -6.06
C ASN A 116 -3.44 8.53 -4.76
N MET A 117 -3.85 7.78 -3.73
CA MET A 117 -3.07 7.65 -2.49
C MET A 117 -1.66 7.11 -2.75
N ASP A 118 -1.52 6.07 -3.58
CA ASP A 118 -0.22 5.50 -3.94
C ASP A 118 0.67 6.53 -4.66
N MET A 119 0.11 7.28 -5.59
CA MET A 119 0.83 8.32 -6.31
C MET A 119 1.32 9.44 -5.36
N ARG A 120 0.47 9.90 -4.43
CA ARG A 120 0.83 10.89 -3.40
C ARG A 120 1.91 10.35 -2.47
N LEU A 121 1.79 9.10 -2.03
CA LEU A 121 2.79 8.45 -1.20
C LEU A 121 4.15 8.39 -1.90
N ARG A 122 4.20 8.03 -3.18
CA ARG A 122 5.45 8.00 -3.96
C ARG A 122 6.07 9.39 -4.04
N LYS A 123 5.29 10.40 -4.40
CA LYS A 123 5.75 11.79 -4.47
C LYS A 123 6.29 12.28 -3.12
N PHE A 124 5.60 11.99 -2.02
CA PHE A 124 6.05 12.32 -0.68
C PHE A 124 7.37 11.62 -0.33
N MET A 125 7.49 10.33 -0.61
CA MET A 125 8.69 9.54 -0.30
C MET A 125 9.90 9.93 -1.14
N ASP A 126 9.71 10.41 -2.36
CA ASP A 126 10.80 10.87 -3.24
C ASP A 126 11.56 12.06 -2.65
N SER A 127 10.87 12.91 -1.86
CA SER A 127 11.49 14.06 -1.18
C SER A 127 12.58 13.68 -0.15
N PHE A 128 12.60 12.43 0.33
CA PHE A 128 13.51 12.01 1.41
C PHE A 128 14.76 11.26 0.93
N ASN A 129 14.97 11.10 -0.37
CA ASN A 129 16.15 10.43 -0.94
C ASN A 129 16.48 9.05 -0.32
N GLY A 130 15.47 8.40 0.21
CA GLY A 130 15.55 7.07 0.84
C GLY A 130 15.38 7.11 2.36
N VAL A 131 14.46 6.29 2.83
CA VAL A 131 14.11 6.12 4.24
C VAL A 131 14.51 4.72 4.69
N ALA A 132 15.10 4.61 5.89
CA ALA A 132 15.39 3.31 6.46
C ALA A 132 14.09 2.56 6.78
N THR A 133 14.01 1.28 6.44
CA THR A 133 12.79 0.46 6.58
C THR A 133 12.18 0.52 7.99
N LYS A 134 13.02 0.59 9.03
CA LYS A 134 12.56 0.67 10.42
C LYS A 134 11.74 1.92 10.74
N TYR A 135 11.94 3.00 10.00
CA TYR A 135 11.22 4.27 10.18
C TYR A 135 10.09 4.46 9.16
N LEU A 136 9.96 3.56 8.18
CA LEU A 136 9.01 3.74 7.08
C LEU A 136 7.57 3.96 7.60
N GLN A 137 7.13 3.20 8.61
CA GLN A 137 5.78 3.37 9.17
C GLN A 137 5.56 4.78 9.75
N ASN A 138 6.57 5.40 10.36
CA ASN A 138 6.45 6.76 10.88
C ASN A 138 6.21 7.77 9.76
N TYR A 139 6.89 7.62 8.62
CA TYR A 139 6.68 8.48 7.45
C TYR A 139 5.30 8.28 6.83
N LEU A 140 4.80 7.05 6.80
CA LEU A 140 3.44 6.75 6.36
C LEU A 140 2.40 7.43 7.26
N ASN A 141 2.57 7.34 8.56
CA ASN A 141 1.70 8.00 9.54
C ASN A 141 1.77 9.53 9.40
N TRP A 142 2.97 10.07 9.17
CA TRP A 142 3.14 11.51 8.93
C TRP A 142 2.37 11.98 7.71
N LEU A 143 2.47 11.26 6.59
CA LEU A 143 1.69 11.59 5.39
C LEU A 143 0.17 11.59 5.67
N LEU A 144 -0.34 10.61 6.42
CA LEU A 144 -1.75 10.54 6.79
C LEU A 144 -2.19 11.76 7.61
N VAL A 145 -1.35 12.22 8.55
CA VAL A 145 -1.63 13.43 9.34
C VAL A 145 -1.66 14.67 8.45
N LEU A 146 -0.68 14.84 7.55
CA LEU A 146 -0.66 15.97 6.61
C LEU A 146 -1.91 15.99 5.72
N GLU A 147 -2.35 14.84 5.21
CA GLU A 147 -3.57 14.76 4.41
C GLU A 147 -4.84 15.10 5.20
N LYS A 148 -4.91 14.73 6.47
CA LYS A 148 -6.03 15.11 7.34
C LYS A 148 -6.08 16.62 7.56
N ILE A 149 -4.95 17.25 7.86
CA ILE A 149 -4.86 18.70 8.06
C ILE A 149 -5.29 19.43 6.77
N ASN A 150 -4.75 19.05 5.62
CA ASN A 150 -5.08 19.70 4.34
C ASN A 150 -6.58 19.58 4.00
N ASN A 151 -7.19 18.43 4.28
CA ASN A 151 -8.63 18.24 4.07
C ASN A 151 -9.51 19.05 5.04
N SER A 152 -8.99 19.39 6.22
CA SER A 152 -9.69 20.21 7.22
C SER A 152 -9.59 21.70 6.93
N THR A 153 -8.54 22.14 6.22
CA THR A 153 -8.28 23.56 5.92
C THR A 153 -8.99 24.04 4.63
N CYS A 154 -9.49 23.10 3.82
CA CYS A 154 -10.20 23.39 2.56
C CYS A 154 -11.74 23.33 2.70
N LYS A 155 -12.29 23.54 3.89
CA LYS A 155 -13.74 23.68 4.11
C LYS A 155 -14.10 25.10 4.44
#